data_84176e8eb37958638ce38a3000b62ee0
#
_entry.id   84176e8eb37958638ce38a3000b62ee0
#
_cell.length_a   1.000
_cell.length_b   1.000
_cell.length_c   1.000
_cell.angle_alpha   90.00
_cell.angle_beta   90.00
_cell.angle_gamma   90.00
#
_symmetry.space_group_name_H-M   'P 1'
#
loop_
_entity.id
_entity.type
_entity.pdbx_description
1 polymer ?
#
loop_
_entity_poly.entity_id
_entity_poly.type
_entity_poly.pdbx_seq_one_letter_code
_entity_poly.pdbx_strand_id
1 'polypeptide(L)'
;MSIGCSVGGGVSLIELADTYGTPLLVYDLNRVEVNYRALVDNTGARVYYSIKANGNLALLRFLRSLGAGADASSPGEIYLALRAGFRPGDIMYTGSFLSNTEIEYGIRAGVTFNFDSIRAFEKALGLGYEPRLVFFRVDLGYGRGFTHGVTLAGEDSKFGMFINDAIEAYRLAKLKGAVEYGIHAMMGSNVLDADYFLKIANLLRESARVIEDKVGVKITHYDMGGGFGIPYKPGEPELDLSKLRGLRGYFPGELIIEPGRFIVGNA
;
A
#
# COMPACT_ATOMS: atom_id res chain seq x y z
N MET A 1 -37.83 -7.52 15.77
CA MET A 1 -36.39 -7.81 15.79
C MET A 1 -35.69 -6.50 16.09
N SER A 2 -35.13 -6.35 17.28
CA SER A 2 -34.26 -5.19 17.56
C SER A 2 -33.00 -5.33 16.70
N ILE A 3 -32.84 -4.47 15.71
CA ILE A 3 -31.57 -4.31 15.02
C ILE A 3 -30.59 -3.94 16.14
N GLY A 4 -29.56 -4.75 16.33
CA GLY A 4 -28.54 -4.50 17.37
C GLY A 4 -27.89 -3.14 17.11
N CYS A 5 -28.33 -2.13 17.83
CA CYS A 5 -27.81 -0.76 17.74
C CYS A 5 -26.55 -0.59 18.62
N SER A 6 -25.61 -1.56 18.58
CA SER A 6 -24.37 -1.45 19.32
C SER A 6 -23.17 -1.85 18.45
N VAL A 7 -22.06 -1.17 18.64
CA VAL A 7 -20.74 -1.51 18.08
C VAL A 7 -19.89 -2.23 19.13
N GLY A 8 -18.70 -2.68 18.73
CA GLY A 8 -17.79 -3.41 19.59
C GLY A 8 -17.64 -2.81 20.99
N GLY A 9 -17.55 -3.68 22.02
CA GLY A 9 -17.54 -3.24 23.41
C GLY A 9 -18.88 -2.84 24.01
N GLY A 10 -20.01 -3.05 23.28
CA GLY A 10 -21.37 -2.78 23.77
C GLY A 10 -21.77 -1.31 23.76
N VAL A 11 -21.06 -0.46 23.04
CA VAL A 11 -21.38 0.97 22.91
C VAL A 11 -22.65 1.14 22.09
N SER A 12 -23.65 1.86 22.64
CA SER A 12 -24.92 2.12 21.96
C SER A 12 -24.76 3.15 20.83
N LEU A 13 -25.15 2.78 19.60
CA LEU A 13 -25.16 3.73 18.47
C LEU A 13 -26.17 4.87 18.70
N ILE A 14 -27.26 4.61 19.45
CA ILE A 14 -28.24 5.63 19.80
C ILE A 14 -27.63 6.68 20.71
N GLU A 15 -26.91 6.25 21.78
CA GLU A 15 -26.21 7.16 22.69
C GLU A 15 -25.14 7.98 21.97
N LEU A 16 -24.42 7.39 21.00
CA LEU A 16 -23.48 8.13 20.16
C LEU A 16 -24.20 9.17 19.29
N ALA A 17 -25.30 8.80 18.66
CA ALA A 17 -26.09 9.72 17.84
C ALA A 17 -26.67 10.89 18.67
N ASP A 18 -27.16 10.60 19.88
CA ASP A 18 -27.66 11.61 20.82
C ASP A 18 -26.56 12.55 21.32
N THR A 19 -25.35 12.00 21.50
CA THR A 19 -24.19 12.77 22.01
C THR A 19 -23.54 13.63 20.94
N TYR A 20 -23.36 13.10 19.75
CA TYR A 20 -22.57 13.72 18.68
C TYR A 20 -23.40 14.25 17.50
N GLY A 21 -24.68 13.93 17.47
CA GLY A 21 -25.60 14.29 16.38
C GLY A 21 -25.50 13.34 15.19
N THR A 22 -26.35 13.59 14.19
CA THR A 22 -26.40 12.85 12.92
C THR A 22 -26.36 13.83 11.74
N PRO A 23 -25.77 13.45 10.57
CA PRO A 23 -25.17 12.14 10.25
C PRO A 23 -23.85 11.90 10.98
N LEU A 24 -23.59 10.65 11.40
CA LEU A 24 -22.41 10.25 12.15
C LEU A 24 -21.79 8.99 11.52
N LEU A 25 -20.47 9.00 11.27
CA LEU A 25 -19.71 7.83 10.91
C LEU A 25 -18.95 7.35 12.15
N VAL A 26 -19.17 6.10 12.51
CA VAL A 26 -18.56 5.44 13.66
C VAL A 26 -17.61 4.37 13.16
N TYR A 27 -16.38 4.34 13.66
CA TYR A 27 -15.39 3.31 13.36
C TYR A 27 -15.10 2.48 14.61
N ASP A 28 -15.28 1.15 14.51
CA ASP A 28 -14.94 0.21 15.56
C ASP A 28 -13.44 -0.15 15.49
N LEU A 29 -12.65 0.40 16.39
CA LEU A 29 -11.21 0.14 16.44
C LEU A 29 -10.87 -1.33 16.74
N ASN A 30 -11.74 -2.07 17.43
CA ASN A 30 -11.52 -3.51 17.63
C ASN A 30 -11.61 -4.25 16.30
N ARG A 31 -12.57 -3.86 15.45
CA ARG A 31 -12.69 -4.42 14.10
C ARG A 31 -11.48 -4.07 13.23
N VAL A 32 -11.00 -2.83 13.31
CA VAL A 32 -9.77 -2.38 12.63
C VAL A 32 -8.58 -3.27 13.05
N GLU A 33 -8.41 -3.52 14.35
CA GLU A 33 -7.33 -4.38 14.85
C GLU A 33 -7.47 -5.83 14.35
N VAL A 34 -8.66 -6.41 14.42
CA VAL A 34 -8.93 -7.76 13.90
C VAL A 34 -8.56 -7.87 12.43
N ASN A 35 -8.97 -6.90 11.61
CA ASN A 35 -8.67 -6.87 10.19
C ASN A 35 -7.16 -6.72 9.92
N TYR A 36 -6.48 -5.83 10.66
CA TYR A 36 -5.03 -5.63 10.57
C TYR A 36 -4.26 -6.93 10.91
N ARG A 37 -4.57 -7.53 12.07
CA ARG A 37 -3.91 -8.77 12.51
C ARG A 37 -4.19 -9.92 11.56
N ALA A 38 -5.41 -10.05 11.04
CA ALA A 38 -5.74 -11.09 10.07
C ALA A 38 -4.84 -11.03 8.83
N LEU A 39 -4.50 -9.84 8.33
CA LEU A 39 -3.54 -9.70 7.23
C LEU A 39 -2.13 -10.08 7.68
N VAL A 40 -1.62 -9.53 8.77
CA VAL A 40 -0.27 -9.81 9.27
C VAL A 40 -0.08 -11.32 9.51
N ASP A 41 -1.00 -11.96 10.23
CA ASP A 41 -0.89 -13.37 10.64
C ASP A 41 -0.97 -14.34 9.47
N ASN A 42 -1.76 -14.02 8.43
CA ASN A 42 -1.91 -14.90 7.28
C ASN A 42 -0.87 -14.63 6.18
N THR A 43 -0.41 -13.41 5.99
CA THR A 43 0.54 -13.10 4.92
C THR A 43 2.00 -13.10 5.39
N GLY A 44 2.24 -12.83 6.67
CA GLY A 44 3.58 -12.57 7.21
C GLY A 44 4.21 -11.28 6.68
N ALA A 45 3.40 -10.40 6.08
CA ALA A 45 3.85 -9.15 5.49
C ALA A 45 3.89 -8.01 6.51
N ARG A 46 4.77 -7.05 6.27
CA ARG A 46 4.68 -5.74 6.89
C ARG A 46 3.56 -4.94 6.22
N VAL A 47 2.65 -4.41 7.03
CA VAL A 47 1.50 -3.64 6.54
C VAL A 47 1.82 -2.15 6.54
N TYR A 48 1.73 -1.51 5.38
CA TYR A 48 1.67 -0.07 5.21
C TYR A 48 0.21 0.33 4.94
N TYR A 49 -0.42 1.00 5.90
CA TYR A 49 -1.82 1.38 5.75
C TYR A 49 -2.00 2.48 4.71
N SER A 50 -2.84 2.26 3.70
CA SER A 50 -3.15 3.26 2.68
C SER A 50 -4.03 4.38 3.24
N ILE A 51 -3.44 5.55 3.52
CA ILE A 51 -4.09 6.69 4.17
C ILE A 51 -5.29 7.21 3.38
N LYS A 52 -5.25 7.10 2.05
CA LYS A 52 -6.36 7.45 1.14
C LYS A 52 -7.70 6.77 1.50
N ALA A 53 -7.68 5.64 2.21
CA ALA A 53 -8.90 4.96 2.63
C ALA A 53 -9.60 5.69 3.78
N ASN A 54 -8.85 6.17 4.77
CA ASN A 54 -9.32 7.05 5.84
C ASN A 54 -8.13 7.71 6.56
N GLY A 55 -8.00 9.03 6.39
CA GLY A 55 -6.92 9.83 6.98
C GLY A 55 -7.20 10.36 8.39
N ASN A 56 -8.18 9.82 9.12
CA ASN A 56 -8.48 10.26 10.49
C ASN A 56 -7.28 10.04 11.41
N LEU A 57 -6.84 11.09 12.11
CA LEU A 57 -5.63 11.06 12.96
C LEU A 57 -5.72 10.05 14.12
N ALA A 58 -6.89 9.85 14.70
CA ALA A 58 -7.06 8.86 15.78
C ALA A 58 -6.86 7.44 15.24
N LEU A 59 -7.43 7.15 14.06
CA LEU A 59 -7.26 5.88 13.36
C LEU A 59 -5.79 5.66 12.98
N LEU A 60 -5.12 6.66 12.41
CA LEU A 60 -3.71 6.56 12.05
C LEU A 60 -2.81 6.31 13.25
N ARG A 61 -3.05 7.00 14.39
CA ARG A 61 -2.34 6.75 15.65
C ARG A 61 -2.56 5.33 16.17
N PHE A 62 -3.78 4.84 16.06
CA PHE A 62 -4.12 3.49 16.47
C PHE A 62 -3.39 2.45 15.62
N LEU A 63 -3.47 2.56 14.29
CA LEU A 63 -2.76 1.65 13.37
C LEU A 63 -1.24 1.69 13.58
N ARG A 64 -0.67 2.89 13.78
CA ARG A 64 0.75 3.01 14.14
C ARG A 64 1.08 2.25 15.43
N SER A 65 0.21 2.30 16.44
CA SER A 65 0.43 1.58 17.72
C SER A 65 0.40 0.06 17.54
N LEU A 66 -0.27 -0.45 16.50
CA LEU A 66 -0.26 -1.87 16.12
C LEU A 66 1.00 -2.26 15.31
N GLY A 67 1.85 -1.29 14.92
CA GLY A 67 3.07 -1.53 14.17
C GLY A 67 2.96 -1.29 12.65
N ALA A 68 1.85 -0.72 12.18
CA ALA A 68 1.71 -0.37 10.77
C ALA A 68 2.70 0.73 10.34
N GLY A 69 3.17 0.66 9.10
CA GLY A 69 3.66 1.78 8.32
C GLY A 69 2.51 2.53 7.66
N ALA A 70 2.83 3.56 6.88
CA ALA A 70 1.87 4.38 6.17
C ALA A 70 2.19 4.43 4.66
N ASP A 71 1.20 4.12 3.81
CA ASP A 71 1.23 4.42 2.37
C ASP A 71 0.53 5.76 2.13
N ALA A 72 1.29 6.72 1.64
CA ALA A 72 0.86 8.08 1.34
C ALA A 72 0.97 8.37 -0.16
N SER A 73 -0.06 8.97 -0.75
CA SER A 73 -0.12 9.33 -2.17
C SER A 73 -0.06 10.84 -2.42
N SER A 74 0.07 11.64 -1.36
CA SER A 74 0.12 13.11 -1.45
C SER A 74 0.89 13.73 -0.28
N PRO A 75 1.37 14.98 -0.42
CA PRO A 75 1.96 15.73 0.70
C PRO A 75 1.03 15.87 1.91
N GLY A 76 -0.29 16.00 1.66
CA GLY A 76 -1.29 16.05 2.74
C GLY A 76 -1.33 14.76 3.55
N GLU A 77 -1.23 13.60 2.90
CA GLU A 77 -1.18 12.30 3.59
C GLU A 77 0.14 12.10 4.33
N ILE A 78 1.28 12.53 3.77
CA ILE A 78 2.57 12.56 4.49
C ILE A 78 2.43 13.41 5.76
N TYR A 79 1.84 14.61 5.65
CA TYR A 79 1.60 15.48 6.80
C TYR A 79 0.75 14.78 7.87
N LEU A 80 -0.34 14.12 7.49
CA LEU A 80 -1.20 13.39 8.41
C LEU A 80 -0.45 12.23 9.10
N ALA A 81 0.36 11.48 8.34
CA ALA A 81 1.19 10.40 8.89
C ALA A 81 2.18 10.93 9.94
N LEU A 82 2.91 12.00 9.62
CA LEU A 82 3.85 12.64 10.55
C LEU A 82 3.12 13.18 11.81
N ARG A 83 1.94 13.78 11.65
CA ARG A 83 1.10 14.25 12.76
C ARG A 83 0.53 13.11 13.62
N ALA A 84 0.33 11.94 13.03
CA ALA A 84 -0.03 10.73 13.76
C ALA A 84 1.16 10.09 14.49
N GLY A 85 2.39 10.54 14.19
CA GLY A 85 3.64 10.12 14.84
C GLY A 85 4.37 8.98 14.12
N PHE A 86 4.05 8.70 12.85
CA PHE A 86 4.87 7.78 12.04
C PHE A 86 6.27 8.38 11.86
N ARG A 87 7.28 7.53 11.90
CA ARG A 87 8.64 7.97 11.54
C ARG A 87 8.74 8.14 10.03
N PRO A 88 9.54 9.09 9.52
CA PRO A 88 9.68 9.28 8.06
C PRO A 88 10.01 7.98 7.29
N GLY A 89 10.90 7.15 7.82
CA GLY A 89 11.27 5.85 7.22
C GLY A 89 10.17 4.78 7.25
N ASP A 90 9.08 4.99 8.00
CA ASP A 90 7.89 4.13 8.02
C ASP A 90 6.76 4.68 7.12
N ILE A 91 7.07 5.70 6.30
CA ILE A 91 6.13 6.30 5.35
C ILE A 91 6.63 6.02 3.93
N MET A 92 5.86 5.24 3.16
CA MET A 92 6.06 5.06 1.73
C MET A 92 5.31 6.16 1.00
N TYR A 93 5.98 6.85 0.09
CA TYR A 93 5.36 7.88 -0.74
C TYR A 93 5.23 7.40 -2.19
N THR A 94 4.02 6.96 -2.51
CA THR A 94 3.66 6.48 -3.85
C THR A 94 2.75 7.50 -4.52
N GLY A 95 3.34 8.48 -5.18
CA GLY A 95 2.59 9.51 -5.92
C GLY A 95 2.78 9.38 -7.43
N SER A 96 1.67 9.39 -8.18
CA SER A 96 1.72 9.43 -9.64
C SER A 96 1.64 10.87 -10.12
N PHE A 97 2.44 11.21 -11.15
CA PHE A 97 2.44 12.54 -11.78
C PHE A 97 2.82 13.70 -10.85
N LEU A 98 3.69 13.45 -9.88
CA LEU A 98 4.10 14.44 -8.89
C LEU A 98 4.72 15.69 -9.53
N SER A 99 4.31 16.85 -9.06
CA SER A 99 4.98 18.13 -9.32
C SER A 99 6.32 18.22 -8.57
N ASN A 100 7.17 19.14 -8.98
CA ASN A 100 8.44 19.39 -8.29
C ASN A 100 8.23 19.73 -6.80
N THR A 101 7.23 20.55 -6.49
CA THR A 101 6.92 20.95 -5.10
C THR A 101 6.51 19.77 -4.23
N GLU A 102 5.75 18.81 -4.78
CA GLU A 102 5.33 17.59 -4.06
C GLU A 102 6.53 16.65 -3.82
N ILE A 103 7.42 16.53 -4.81
CA ILE A 103 8.67 15.78 -4.66
C ILE A 103 9.57 16.43 -3.60
N GLU A 104 9.78 17.73 -3.66
CA GLU A 104 10.56 18.49 -2.66
C GLU A 104 10.00 18.33 -1.25
N TYR A 105 8.67 18.30 -1.12
CA TYR A 105 8.03 18.05 0.18
C TYR A 105 8.41 16.68 0.73
N GLY A 106 8.30 15.63 -0.09
CA GLY A 106 8.68 14.27 0.29
C GLY A 106 10.17 14.15 0.66
N ILE A 107 11.07 14.79 -0.12
CA ILE A 107 12.51 14.83 0.16
C ILE A 107 12.76 15.49 1.53
N ARG A 108 12.18 16.65 1.77
CA ARG A 108 12.33 17.36 3.07
C ARG A 108 11.74 16.59 4.23
N ALA A 109 10.65 15.86 4.01
CA ALA A 109 10.03 15.01 5.01
C ALA A 109 10.85 13.75 5.32
N GLY A 110 11.81 13.38 4.46
CA GLY A 110 12.68 12.21 4.62
C GLY A 110 11.94 10.88 4.46
N VAL A 111 10.86 10.84 3.69
CA VAL A 111 10.07 9.63 3.45
C VAL A 111 10.71 8.71 2.40
N THR A 112 10.33 7.43 2.40
CA THR A 112 10.74 6.48 1.38
C THR A 112 9.91 6.67 0.11
N PHE A 113 10.57 6.90 -1.02
CA PHE A 113 9.87 7.06 -2.30
C PHE A 113 9.66 5.73 -3.02
N ASN A 114 8.48 5.59 -3.60
CA ASN A 114 8.15 4.61 -4.63
C ASN A 114 7.81 5.35 -5.93
N PHE A 115 8.71 5.31 -6.90
CA PHE A 115 8.55 6.04 -8.16
C PHE A 115 7.78 5.21 -9.19
N ASP A 116 6.81 5.81 -9.84
CA ASP A 116 6.01 5.19 -10.90
C ASP A 116 6.60 5.38 -12.31
N SER A 117 7.64 6.18 -12.45
CA SER A 117 8.34 6.43 -13.72
C SER A 117 9.78 6.84 -13.50
N ILE A 118 10.65 6.52 -14.49
CA ILE A 118 12.04 7.00 -14.51
C ILE A 118 12.11 8.53 -14.50
N ARG A 119 11.14 9.20 -15.16
CA ARG A 119 11.08 10.65 -15.19
C ARG A 119 10.82 11.29 -13.83
N ALA A 120 9.97 10.67 -12.99
CA ALA A 120 9.74 11.13 -11.62
C ALA A 120 11.01 10.99 -10.78
N PHE A 121 11.74 9.88 -10.95
CA PHE A 121 13.02 9.67 -10.28
C PHE A 121 14.10 10.67 -10.74
N GLU A 122 14.22 10.94 -12.05
CA GLU A 122 15.13 11.97 -12.59
C GLU A 122 14.83 13.36 -12.03
N LYS A 123 13.54 13.74 -11.93
CA LYS A 123 13.13 15.00 -11.29
C LYS A 123 13.59 15.06 -9.83
N ALA A 124 13.37 13.98 -9.08
CA ALA A 124 13.79 13.92 -7.68
C ALA A 124 15.31 14.10 -7.53
N LEU A 125 16.11 13.42 -8.37
CA LEU A 125 17.56 13.60 -8.40
C LEU A 125 17.96 15.05 -8.70
N GLY A 126 17.27 15.69 -9.67
CA GLY A 126 17.48 17.11 -10.00
C GLY A 126 17.12 18.08 -8.86
N LEU A 127 16.27 17.66 -7.94
CA LEU A 127 15.87 18.40 -6.74
C LEU A 127 16.69 18.05 -5.50
N GLY A 128 17.77 17.27 -5.66
CA GLY A 128 18.68 16.92 -4.58
C GLY A 128 18.31 15.66 -3.80
N TYR A 129 17.46 14.79 -4.35
CA TYR A 129 17.20 13.49 -3.74
C TYR A 129 18.44 12.60 -3.79
N GLU A 130 18.83 12.09 -2.63
CA GLU A 130 19.92 11.13 -2.49
C GLU A 130 19.32 9.74 -2.22
N PRO A 131 19.27 8.83 -3.21
CA PRO A 131 18.62 7.55 -3.07
C PRO A 131 19.46 6.62 -2.19
N ARG A 132 18.96 6.19 -1.04
CA ARG A 132 19.53 5.11 -0.24
C ARG A 132 18.75 3.83 -0.43
N LEU A 133 17.48 3.84 -0.06
CA LEU A 133 16.48 2.84 -0.40
C LEU A 133 15.52 3.46 -1.41
N VAL A 134 15.32 2.79 -2.54
CA VAL A 134 14.42 3.26 -3.60
C VAL A 134 13.51 2.14 -4.05
N PHE A 135 12.23 2.47 -4.19
CA PHE A 135 11.25 1.59 -4.81
C PHE A 135 10.87 2.10 -6.19
N PHE A 136 10.59 1.17 -7.08
CA PHE A 136 9.98 1.45 -8.37
C PHE A 136 8.74 0.60 -8.57
N ARG A 137 7.66 1.26 -9.02
CA ARG A 137 6.43 0.58 -9.38
C ARG A 137 6.55 -0.03 -10.76
N VAL A 138 6.42 -1.35 -10.83
CA VAL A 138 6.49 -2.13 -12.07
C VAL A 138 5.09 -2.57 -12.47
N ASP A 139 4.75 -2.38 -13.75
CA ASP A 139 3.57 -2.97 -14.34
C ASP A 139 3.88 -4.42 -14.73
N LEU A 140 3.18 -5.37 -14.10
CA LEU A 140 3.35 -6.79 -14.33
C LEU A 140 2.55 -7.33 -15.53
N GLY A 141 1.89 -6.44 -16.28
CA GLY A 141 1.04 -6.81 -17.42
C GLY A 141 -0.24 -7.56 -17.06
N TYR A 142 -0.61 -7.57 -15.78
CA TYR A 142 -1.78 -8.30 -15.28
C TYR A 142 -2.45 -7.53 -14.15
N GLY A 143 -3.72 -7.15 -14.32
CA GLY A 143 -4.43 -6.40 -13.30
C GLY A 143 -5.95 -6.57 -13.33
N ARG A 144 -6.61 -6.29 -12.20
CA ARG A 144 -8.08 -6.25 -12.09
C ARG A 144 -8.50 -4.93 -11.45
N GLY A 145 -9.47 -4.23 -12.06
CA GLY A 145 -10.11 -3.05 -11.49
C GLY A 145 -11.38 -3.39 -10.72
N PHE A 146 -11.83 -2.50 -9.83
CA PHE A 146 -13.11 -2.62 -9.11
C PHE A 146 -14.31 -2.45 -10.05
N THR A 147 -14.14 -1.69 -11.14
CA THR A 147 -15.16 -1.48 -12.18
C THR A 147 -14.55 -1.70 -13.56
N HIS A 148 -15.39 -2.12 -14.54
CA HIS A 148 -15.00 -2.13 -15.95
C HIS A 148 -14.57 -0.72 -16.36
N GLY A 149 -13.30 -0.54 -16.74
CA GLY A 149 -12.72 0.76 -17.15
C GLY A 149 -11.74 1.39 -16.17
N VAL A 150 -11.50 0.78 -15.00
CA VAL A 150 -10.38 1.17 -14.12
C VAL A 150 -9.35 0.08 -14.14
N THR A 151 -8.38 0.18 -15.04
CA THR A 151 -7.25 -0.75 -15.14
C THR A 151 -6.08 -0.21 -14.31
N LEU A 152 -5.60 -0.99 -13.34
CA LEU A 152 -4.48 -0.61 -12.47
C LEU A 152 -3.14 -1.16 -12.98
N ALA A 153 -3.17 -2.05 -13.98
CA ALA A 153 -2.00 -2.60 -14.66
C ALA A 153 -2.39 -3.24 -16.00
N GLY A 154 -1.43 -3.37 -16.93
CA GLY A 154 -1.61 -3.87 -18.29
C GLY A 154 -1.56 -2.76 -19.33
N GLU A 155 -1.73 -3.11 -20.62
CA GLU A 155 -1.50 -2.21 -21.78
C GLU A 155 -2.23 -0.85 -21.70
N ASP A 156 -3.40 -0.81 -21.05
CA ASP A 156 -4.20 0.41 -20.89
C ASP A 156 -3.95 1.11 -19.53
N SER A 157 -2.99 0.64 -18.73
CA SER A 157 -2.67 1.26 -17.46
C SER A 157 -1.76 2.46 -17.62
N LYS A 158 -2.08 3.54 -16.91
CA LYS A 158 -1.22 4.72 -16.81
C LYS A 158 -0.21 4.64 -15.66
N PHE A 159 -0.19 3.54 -14.90
CA PHE A 159 0.58 3.41 -13.68
C PHE A 159 1.70 2.39 -13.80
N GLY A 160 2.85 2.77 -13.26
CA GLY A 160 4.01 1.91 -13.21
C GLY A 160 4.81 1.87 -14.52
N MET A 161 5.97 1.26 -14.47
CA MET A 161 6.90 1.12 -15.58
C MET A 161 6.84 -0.29 -16.15
N PHE A 162 6.91 -0.42 -17.49
CA PHE A 162 7.20 -1.71 -18.09
C PHE A 162 8.60 -2.18 -17.68
N ILE A 163 8.82 -3.48 -17.74
CA ILE A 163 10.05 -4.12 -17.23
C ILE A 163 11.34 -3.50 -17.80
N ASN A 164 11.35 -3.12 -19.07
CA ASN A 164 12.53 -2.50 -19.69
C ASN A 164 12.85 -1.14 -19.10
N ASP A 165 11.82 -0.30 -18.89
CA ASP A 165 11.98 1.03 -18.28
C ASP A 165 12.38 0.90 -16.80
N ALA A 166 11.83 -0.10 -16.11
CA ALA A 166 12.23 -0.41 -14.74
C ALA A 166 13.71 -0.78 -14.66
N ILE A 167 14.22 -1.64 -15.56
CA ILE A 167 15.65 -1.98 -15.64
C ILE A 167 16.51 -0.73 -15.75
N GLU A 168 16.13 0.23 -16.63
CA GLU A 168 16.87 1.49 -16.75
C GLU A 168 16.80 2.35 -15.49
N ALA A 169 15.62 2.40 -14.82
CA ALA A 169 15.47 3.12 -13.57
C ALA A 169 16.36 2.54 -12.46
N TYR A 170 16.45 1.21 -12.33
CA TYR A 170 17.35 0.57 -11.36
C TYR A 170 18.84 0.78 -11.73
N ARG A 171 19.21 0.78 -13.02
CA ARG A 171 20.58 1.15 -13.45
C ARG A 171 20.93 2.56 -13.04
N LEU A 172 20.03 3.51 -13.28
CA LEU A 172 20.21 4.90 -12.86
C LEU A 172 20.32 5.01 -11.34
N ALA A 173 19.46 4.32 -10.57
CA ALA A 173 19.51 4.32 -9.12
C ALA A 173 20.85 3.80 -8.58
N LYS A 174 21.35 2.71 -9.14
CA LYS A 174 22.67 2.15 -8.82
C LYS A 174 23.79 3.15 -9.10
N LEU A 175 23.76 3.80 -10.27
CA LEU A 175 24.73 4.83 -10.66
C LEU A 175 24.69 6.04 -9.72
N LYS A 176 23.52 6.35 -9.15
CA LYS A 176 23.31 7.48 -8.23
C LYS A 176 23.51 7.12 -6.75
N GLY A 177 24.03 5.92 -6.47
CA GLY A 177 24.46 5.53 -5.13
C GLY A 177 23.39 4.85 -4.27
N ALA A 178 22.29 4.41 -4.83
CA ALA A 178 21.32 3.57 -4.10
C ALA A 178 22.00 2.27 -3.65
N VAL A 179 21.76 1.86 -2.41
CA VAL A 179 22.35 0.67 -1.79
C VAL A 179 21.31 -0.39 -1.44
N GLU A 180 20.04 0.01 -1.33
CA GLU A 180 18.91 -0.87 -1.06
C GLU A 180 17.82 -0.65 -2.12
N TYR A 181 17.20 -1.76 -2.55
CA TYR A 181 16.26 -1.74 -3.66
C TYR A 181 14.96 -2.47 -3.28
N GLY A 182 13.85 -1.79 -3.49
CA GLY A 182 12.52 -2.37 -3.39
C GLY A 182 11.86 -2.44 -4.76
N ILE A 183 10.94 -3.38 -4.94
CA ILE A 183 10.07 -3.47 -6.10
C ILE A 183 8.62 -3.40 -5.64
N HIS A 184 7.81 -2.63 -6.33
CA HIS A 184 6.39 -2.44 -6.02
C HIS A 184 5.51 -2.79 -7.20
N ALA A 185 4.34 -3.37 -6.93
CA ALA A 185 3.27 -3.52 -7.90
C ALA A 185 1.90 -3.30 -7.25
N MET A 186 1.01 -2.59 -7.94
CA MET A 186 -0.38 -2.40 -7.51
C MET A 186 -1.31 -2.89 -8.62
N MET A 187 -1.83 -4.10 -8.45
CA MET A 187 -2.44 -4.86 -9.54
C MET A 187 -3.96 -4.92 -9.46
N GLY A 188 -4.58 -4.57 -8.34
CA GLY A 188 -6.02 -4.72 -8.20
C GLY A 188 -6.66 -3.83 -7.13
N SER A 189 -8.00 -3.82 -7.13
CA SER A 189 -8.80 -3.15 -6.10
C SER A 189 -10.04 -3.97 -5.80
N ASN A 190 -10.32 -4.19 -4.52
CA ASN A 190 -11.42 -5.00 -4.01
C ASN A 190 -11.44 -6.44 -4.56
N VAL A 191 -10.31 -7.10 -4.55
CA VAL A 191 -10.18 -8.50 -5.00
C VAL A 191 -10.51 -9.43 -3.85
N LEU A 192 -11.49 -10.34 -4.07
CA LEU A 192 -11.95 -11.34 -3.10
C LEU A 192 -11.35 -12.74 -3.35
N ASP A 193 -10.49 -12.86 -4.35
CA ASP A 193 -9.87 -14.10 -4.82
C ASP A 193 -8.42 -14.19 -4.33
N ALA A 194 -8.14 -15.09 -3.39
CA ALA A 194 -6.81 -15.26 -2.83
C ALA A 194 -5.79 -15.79 -3.86
N ASP A 195 -6.21 -16.61 -4.82
CA ASP A 195 -5.33 -17.17 -5.85
C ASP A 195 -4.79 -16.06 -6.77
N TYR A 196 -5.53 -14.96 -6.89
CA TYR A 196 -5.06 -13.75 -7.57
C TYR A 196 -3.79 -13.18 -6.93
N PHE A 197 -3.75 -13.08 -5.60
CA PHE A 197 -2.58 -12.55 -4.87
C PHE A 197 -1.37 -13.49 -4.99
N LEU A 198 -1.58 -14.81 -5.01
CA LEU A 198 -0.51 -15.77 -5.23
C LEU A 198 0.10 -15.64 -6.64
N LYS A 199 -0.75 -15.39 -7.65
CA LYS A 199 -0.29 -15.10 -9.01
C LYS A 199 0.54 -13.82 -9.07
N ILE A 200 0.09 -12.73 -8.41
CA ILE A 200 0.84 -11.47 -8.32
C ILE A 200 2.20 -11.69 -7.65
N ALA A 201 2.25 -12.45 -6.56
CA ALA A 201 3.50 -12.76 -5.88
C ALA A 201 4.52 -13.42 -6.81
N ASN A 202 4.10 -14.39 -7.62
CA ASN A 202 4.96 -15.04 -8.61
C ASN A 202 5.46 -14.05 -9.67
N LEU A 203 4.56 -13.24 -10.26
CA LEU A 203 4.93 -12.26 -11.28
C LEU A 203 5.89 -11.21 -10.74
N LEU A 204 5.64 -10.71 -9.52
CA LEU A 204 6.54 -9.74 -8.86
C LEU A 204 7.91 -10.34 -8.62
N ARG A 205 7.97 -11.59 -8.16
CA ARG A 205 9.21 -12.33 -7.95
C ARG A 205 10.00 -12.55 -9.24
N GLU A 206 9.32 -12.92 -10.33
CA GLU A 206 9.93 -13.09 -11.65
C GLU A 206 10.49 -11.76 -12.17
N SER A 207 9.71 -10.67 -12.07
CA SER A 207 10.17 -9.34 -12.47
C SER A 207 11.40 -8.90 -11.67
N ALA A 208 11.42 -9.15 -10.36
CA ALA A 208 12.57 -8.86 -9.53
C ALA A 208 13.82 -9.62 -10.00
N ARG A 209 13.71 -10.92 -10.31
CA ARG A 209 14.82 -11.72 -10.83
C ARG A 209 15.38 -11.17 -12.15
N VAL A 210 14.49 -10.79 -13.07
CA VAL A 210 14.91 -10.17 -14.35
C VAL A 210 15.70 -8.89 -14.10
N ILE A 211 15.25 -8.05 -13.17
CA ILE A 211 15.95 -6.80 -12.79
C ILE A 211 17.30 -7.13 -12.15
N GLU A 212 17.33 -8.05 -11.19
CA GLU A 212 18.56 -8.49 -10.50
C GLU A 212 19.61 -8.96 -11.50
N ASP A 213 19.23 -9.83 -12.45
CA ASP A 213 20.13 -10.39 -13.47
C ASP A 213 20.62 -9.33 -14.45
N LYS A 214 19.76 -8.39 -14.87
CA LYS A 214 20.10 -7.38 -15.89
C LYS A 214 20.87 -6.18 -15.33
N VAL A 215 20.70 -5.86 -14.04
CA VAL A 215 21.31 -4.68 -13.39
C VAL A 215 22.45 -5.05 -12.45
N GLY A 216 22.46 -6.27 -11.95
CA GLY A 216 23.44 -6.71 -10.94
C GLY A 216 23.21 -6.00 -9.60
N VAL A 217 21.96 -5.92 -9.17
CA VAL A 217 21.51 -5.45 -7.84
C VAL A 217 20.79 -6.59 -7.13
N LYS A 218 20.52 -6.43 -5.84
CA LYS A 218 19.68 -7.37 -5.10
C LYS A 218 18.43 -6.65 -4.60
N ILE A 219 17.27 -7.15 -4.97
CA ILE A 219 15.98 -6.67 -4.44
C ILE A 219 15.78 -7.23 -3.03
N THR A 220 15.63 -6.35 -2.05
CA THR A 220 15.52 -6.70 -0.64
C THR A 220 14.12 -6.45 -0.07
N HIS A 221 13.28 -5.68 -0.79
CA HIS A 221 11.93 -5.32 -0.37
C HIS A 221 10.96 -5.58 -1.52
N TYR A 222 9.88 -6.28 -1.23
CA TYR A 222 8.86 -6.69 -2.20
C TYR A 222 7.51 -6.15 -1.75
N ASP A 223 6.99 -5.16 -2.45
CA ASP A 223 5.72 -4.54 -2.13
C ASP A 223 4.65 -4.96 -3.15
N MET A 224 3.66 -5.69 -2.70
CA MET A 224 2.55 -6.17 -3.51
C MET A 224 1.40 -5.16 -3.63
N GLY A 225 1.54 -3.99 -3.01
CA GLY A 225 0.48 -2.99 -2.95
C GLY A 225 -0.72 -3.46 -2.15
N GLY A 226 -1.86 -2.88 -2.45
CA GLY A 226 -3.13 -3.18 -1.79
C GLY A 226 -4.03 -4.12 -2.60
N GLY A 227 -5.30 -3.78 -2.62
CA GLY A 227 -6.30 -4.50 -3.41
C GLY A 227 -7.10 -5.54 -2.64
N PHE A 228 -6.72 -5.88 -1.41
CA PHE A 228 -7.47 -6.80 -0.54
C PHE A 228 -8.90 -6.29 -0.34
N GLY A 229 -9.85 -7.14 -0.76
CA GLY A 229 -11.26 -6.78 -0.85
C GLY A 229 -12.09 -7.15 0.37
N ILE A 230 -13.26 -6.53 0.44
CA ILE A 230 -14.35 -6.88 1.35
C ILE A 230 -15.63 -7.05 0.56
N PRO A 231 -16.58 -7.89 1.00
CA PRO A 231 -17.89 -7.98 0.38
C PRO A 231 -18.68 -6.68 0.61
N TYR A 232 -19.35 -6.19 -0.45
CA TYR A 232 -20.26 -5.03 -0.38
C TYR A 232 -21.72 -5.42 -0.45
N LYS A 233 -22.01 -6.63 -0.88
CA LYS A 233 -23.38 -7.12 -1.04
C LYS A 233 -23.59 -8.36 -0.18
N PRO A 234 -24.81 -8.58 0.36
CA PRO A 234 -25.16 -9.82 1.01
C PRO A 234 -24.91 -11.02 0.08
N GLY A 235 -24.20 -12.05 0.59
CA GLY A 235 -23.91 -13.26 -0.17
C GLY A 235 -22.64 -13.20 -1.04
N GLU A 236 -21.95 -12.06 -1.14
CA GLU A 236 -20.60 -12.04 -1.69
C GLU A 236 -19.63 -12.81 -0.76
N PRO A 237 -18.72 -13.60 -1.31
CA PRO A 237 -17.73 -14.33 -0.50
C PRO A 237 -16.76 -13.35 0.16
N GLU A 238 -16.31 -13.70 1.36
CA GLU A 238 -15.17 -13.02 1.97
C GLU A 238 -13.86 -13.49 1.32
N LEU A 239 -12.84 -12.64 1.35
CA LEU A 239 -11.49 -13.04 0.95
C LEU A 239 -10.92 -14.06 1.93
N ASP A 240 -10.66 -15.27 1.45
CA ASP A 240 -10.06 -16.34 2.24
C ASP A 240 -8.55 -16.10 2.44
N LEU A 241 -8.21 -15.36 3.50
CA LEU A 241 -6.81 -15.08 3.85
C LEU A 241 -6.02 -16.34 4.23
N SER A 242 -6.68 -17.45 4.62
CA SER A 242 -5.97 -18.67 4.99
C SER A 242 -5.15 -19.26 3.84
N LYS A 243 -5.57 -19.03 2.60
CA LYS A 243 -4.84 -19.40 1.38
C LYS A 243 -3.56 -18.59 1.16
N LEU A 244 -3.41 -17.46 1.84
CA LEU A 244 -2.22 -16.60 1.76
C LEU A 244 -1.16 -16.96 2.81
N ARG A 245 -1.41 -17.99 3.62
CA ARG A 245 -0.41 -18.51 4.56
C ARG A 245 0.83 -18.99 3.82
N GLY A 246 1.98 -18.48 4.25
CA GLY A 246 3.24 -18.78 3.57
C GLY A 246 3.60 -17.81 2.44
N LEU A 247 2.76 -16.78 2.15
CA LEU A 247 3.04 -15.77 1.12
C LEU A 247 4.42 -15.11 1.32
N ARG A 248 4.80 -14.85 2.57
CA ARG A 248 6.13 -14.35 2.93
C ARG A 248 7.27 -15.22 2.38
N GLY A 249 7.08 -16.53 2.31
CA GLY A 249 8.08 -17.49 1.80
C GLY A 249 8.35 -17.40 0.30
N TYR A 250 7.52 -16.70 -0.46
CA TYR A 250 7.77 -16.45 -1.89
C TYR A 250 8.96 -15.52 -2.12
N PHE A 251 9.32 -14.71 -1.13
CA PHE A 251 10.27 -13.61 -1.28
C PHE A 251 11.51 -13.80 -0.39
N PRO A 252 12.72 -13.57 -0.92
CA PRO A 252 13.96 -13.65 -0.13
C PRO A 252 14.18 -12.41 0.75
N GLY A 253 13.43 -11.34 0.51
CA GLY A 253 13.49 -10.06 1.22
C GLY A 253 12.23 -9.77 2.04
N GLU A 254 12.08 -8.55 2.54
CA GLU A 254 10.88 -8.13 3.27
C GLU A 254 9.67 -8.10 2.34
N LEU A 255 8.56 -8.67 2.78
CA LEU A 255 7.28 -8.56 2.09
C LEU A 255 6.47 -7.41 2.69
N ILE A 256 5.98 -6.53 1.84
CA ILE A 256 5.14 -5.37 2.17
C ILE A 256 3.80 -5.51 1.46
N ILE A 257 2.73 -5.07 2.10
CA ILE A 257 1.39 -4.90 1.51
C ILE A 257 0.79 -3.56 1.94
N GLU A 258 -0.06 -2.97 1.07
CA GLU A 258 -0.66 -1.64 1.26
C GLU A 258 -2.21 -1.70 1.37
N PRO A 259 -2.78 -2.43 2.34
CA PRO A 259 -4.23 -2.49 2.49
C PRO A 259 -4.79 -1.18 3.04
N GLY A 260 -5.85 -0.68 2.41
CA GLY A 260 -6.67 0.39 2.98
C GLY A 260 -8.06 -0.14 3.29
N ARG A 261 -8.82 -0.47 2.23
CA ARG A 261 -10.20 -0.94 2.26
C ARG A 261 -10.44 -2.10 3.22
N PHE A 262 -9.61 -3.14 3.15
CA PHE A 262 -9.77 -4.34 3.99
C PHE A 262 -9.72 -4.01 5.48
N ILE A 263 -8.90 -3.05 5.88
CA ILE A 263 -8.71 -2.67 7.29
C ILE A 263 -9.90 -1.88 7.82
N VAL A 264 -10.43 -0.91 7.05
CA VAL A 264 -11.40 0.06 7.58
C VAL A 264 -12.79 0.00 6.91
N GLY A 265 -12.95 -0.73 5.84
CA GLY A 265 -14.16 -0.64 5.02
C GLY A 265 -15.39 -1.32 5.64
N ASN A 266 -15.20 -2.19 6.62
CA ASN A 266 -16.25 -2.89 7.37
C ASN A 266 -16.09 -2.72 8.89
N ALA A 267 -15.34 -1.69 9.31
CA ALA A 267 -15.05 -1.37 10.69
C ALA A 267 -15.92 -0.25 11.27
#